data_b953ff85658a4c7fc95e2c9f1ec1c252
#
_entry.id   b953ff85658a4c7fc95e2c9f1ec1c252
#
_cell.length_a   1.000
_cell.length_b   1.000
_cell.length_c   1.000
_cell.angle_alpha   90.00
_cell.angle_beta   90.00
_cell.angle_gamma   90.00
#
_symmetry.space_group_name_H-M   'P 1'
#
loop_
_entity.id
_entity.type
_entity.pdbx_description
1 polymer ?
#
loop_
_entity_poly.entity_id
_entity_poly.type
_entity_poly.pdbx_seq_one_letter_code
_entity_poly.pdbx_strand_id
1 'polypeptide(L)'
;MKIAFIIGHNEKRQGHFSEHLDTFEWDFYNGISCELEEIGDVFLHDPKINSYTNRCKDISERIGDDYDLTIALHFNSFNTKVGGTECFYWHTNETTKKISEYLSSEYSRKVGSNNRGDKGFESVNDRGAGEVYYPKVDAVLFEPFFGDNKEDCEKFDVCKFILTLERLKLEFA
;
A
#
# COMPACT_ATOMS: atom_id res chain seq x y z
N MET A 1 5.19 16.33 -6.58
CA MET A 1 5.51 14.90 -6.47
C MET A 1 4.55 14.09 -7.33
N LYS A 2 5.06 13.25 -8.25
CA LYS A 2 4.30 12.33 -9.10
C LYS A 2 4.31 10.95 -8.47
N ILE A 3 3.14 10.36 -8.21
CA ILE A 3 2.99 9.09 -7.48
C ILE A 3 2.49 8.00 -8.44
N ALA A 4 3.12 6.81 -8.37
CA ALA A 4 2.62 5.58 -8.95
C ALA A 4 2.00 4.71 -7.83
N PHE A 5 0.72 4.41 -7.94
CA PHE A 5 0.04 3.46 -7.05
C PHE A 5 0.08 2.06 -7.63
N ILE A 6 0.52 1.10 -6.84
CA ILE A 6 0.44 -0.32 -7.19
C ILE A 6 -0.71 -0.92 -6.40
N ILE A 7 -1.71 -1.48 -7.09
CA ILE A 7 -2.72 -2.31 -6.43
C ILE A 7 -2.08 -3.67 -6.13
N GLY A 8 -1.98 -4.01 -4.87
CA GLY A 8 -1.42 -5.28 -4.44
C GLY A 8 -2.18 -6.48 -4.99
N HIS A 9 -1.49 -7.61 -5.16
CA HIS A 9 -2.07 -8.82 -5.74
C HIS A 9 -2.44 -8.69 -7.23
N ASN A 10 -3.42 -9.46 -7.74
CA ASN A 10 -3.99 -9.34 -9.09
C ASN A 10 -5.33 -10.12 -9.16
N GLU A 11 -6.07 -9.97 -10.25
CA GLU A 11 -7.39 -10.59 -10.46
C GLU A 11 -7.44 -12.12 -10.26
N LYS A 12 -6.32 -12.85 -10.44
CA LYS A 12 -6.24 -14.32 -10.26
C LYS A 12 -5.74 -14.73 -8.88
N ARG A 13 -5.07 -13.83 -8.18
CA ARG A 13 -4.52 -14.02 -6.83
C ARG A 13 -4.83 -12.77 -6.02
N GLN A 14 -6.08 -12.72 -5.57
CA GLN A 14 -6.71 -11.50 -5.07
C GLN A 14 -6.33 -11.13 -3.62
N GLY A 15 -5.41 -11.87 -3.00
CA GLY A 15 -5.02 -11.62 -1.62
C GLY A 15 -5.99 -12.23 -0.61
N HIS A 16 -6.11 -11.61 0.53
CA HIS A 16 -7.00 -12.06 1.60
C HIS A 16 -8.46 -11.67 1.31
N PHE A 17 -9.41 -12.54 1.67
CA PHE A 17 -10.83 -12.22 1.65
C PHE A 17 -11.25 -11.62 3.00
N SER A 18 -11.79 -10.43 2.98
CA SER A 18 -12.37 -9.78 4.16
C SER A 18 -13.84 -10.18 4.29
N GLU A 19 -14.19 -10.92 5.35
CA GLU A 19 -15.59 -11.25 5.66
C GLU A 19 -16.39 -9.99 6.08
N HIS A 20 -15.72 -8.97 6.58
CA HIS A 20 -16.36 -7.72 7.06
C HIS A 20 -16.66 -6.74 5.93
N LEU A 21 -15.88 -6.79 4.84
CA LEU A 21 -16.07 -5.96 3.64
C LEU A 21 -16.73 -6.74 2.50
N ASP A 22 -16.88 -8.08 2.64
CA ASP A 22 -17.37 -9.00 1.62
C ASP A 22 -16.62 -8.86 0.28
N THR A 23 -15.28 -8.76 0.35
CA THR A 23 -14.44 -8.55 -0.83
C THR A 23 -13.02 -9.08 -0.64
N PHE A 24 -12.35 -9.41 -1.74
CA PHE A 24 -10.92 -9.66 -1.74
C PHE A 24 -10.12 -8.34 -1.73
N GLU A 25 -8.89 -8.42 -1.25
CA GLU A 25 -7.96 -7.29 -1.15
C GLU A 25 -7.73 -6.57 -2.48
N TRP A 26 -7.51 -7.33 -3.57
CA TRP A 26 -7.36 -6.78 -4.90
C TRP A 26 -8.63 -6.09 -5.40
N ASP A 27 -9.80 -6.74 -5.27
CA ASP A 27 -11.09 -6.16 -5.69
C ASP A 27 -11.39 -4.86 -4.93
N PHE A 28 -11.06 -4.83 -3.62
CA PHE A 28 -11.24 -3.65 -2.79
C PHE A 28 -10.47 -2.43 -3.33
N TYR A 29 -9.15 -2.58 -3.54
CA TYR A 29 -8.35 -1.46 -4.03
C TYR A 29 -8.59 -1.15 -5.50
N ASN A 30 -8.87 -2.15 -6.32
CA ASN A 30 -9.28 -1.93 -7.71
C ASN A 30 -10.63 -1.18 -7.80
N GLY A 31 -11.51 -1.38 -6.82
CA GLY A 31 -12.79 -0.69 -6.72
C GLY A 31 -12.69 0.81 -6.44
N ILE A 32 -11.59 1.28 -5.84
CA ILE A 32 -11.30 2.70 -5.57
C ILE A 32 -10.19 3.26 -6.48
N SER A 33 -9.89 2.59 -7.59
CA SER A 33 -8.83 3.04 -8.51
C SER A 33 -9.13 4.38 -9.15
N CYS A 34 -10.40 4.69 -9.43
CA CYS A 34 -10.78 5.99 -9.99
C CYS A 34 -10.43 7.16 -9.06
N GLU A 35 -10.63 7.00 -7.75
CA GLU A 35 -10.24 7.99 -6.75
C GLU A 35 -8.72 8.14 -6.64
N LEU A 36 -7.98 7.04 -6.80
CA LEU A 36 -6.51 7.07 -6.83
C LEU A 36 -5.99 7.77 -8.10
N GLU A 37 -6.65 7.57 -9.25
CA GLU A 37 -6.28 8.18 -10.53
C GLU A 37 -6.44 9.71 -10.53
N GLU A 38 -7.22 10.28 -9.61
CA GLU A 38 -7.30 11.74 -9.42
C GLU A 38 -6.01 12.32 -8.83
N ILE A 39 -5.21 11.51 -8.13
CA ILE A 39 -4.03 11.95 -7.39
C ILE A 39 -2.71 11.29 -7.83
N GLY A 40 -2.73 10.30 -8.73
CA GLY A 40 -1.55 9.62 -9.27
C GLY A 40 -1.93 8.65 -10.38
N ASP A 41 -0.98 7.88 -10.87
CA ASP A 41 -1.24 6.86 -11.88
C ASP A 41 -1.34 5.47 -11.21
N VAL A 42 -2.32 4.66 -11.62
CA VAL A 42 -2.57 3.33 -11.05
C VAL A 42 -1.98 2.23 -11.92
N PHE A 43 -1.26 1.31 -11.31
CA PHE A 43 -0.62 0.17 -11.94
C PHE A 43 -1.13 -1.15 -11.36
N LEU A 44 -1.49 -2.09 -12.24
CA LEU A 44 -1.94 -3.42 -11.87
C LEU A 44 -0.90 -4.47 -12.25
N HIS A 45 -0.71 -5.46 -11.40
CA HIS A 45 0.14 -6.62 -11.70
C HIS A 45 -0.44 -7.48 -12.83
N ASP A 46 0.40 -7.94 -13.77
CA ASP A 46 -0.01 -8.86 -14.84
C ASP A 46 -0.43 -10.22 -14.23
N PRO A 47 -1.71 -10.62 -14.39
CA PRO A 47 -2.22 -11.90 -13.85
C PRO A 47 -1.65 -13.14 -14.55
N LYS A 48 -0.93 -12.98 -15.66
CA LYS A 48 -0.24 -14.06 -16.37
C LYS A 48 1.10 -14.41 -15.72
N ILE A 49 1.68 -13.49 -14.96
CA ILE A 49 2.96 -13.71 -14.27
C ILE A 49 2.70 -14.41 -12.93
N ASN A 50 3.09 -15.66 -12.83
CA ASN A 50 2.83 -16.49 -11.65
C ASN A 50 3.73 -16.18 -10.44
N SER A 51 5.01 -15.88 -10.69
CA SER A 51 5.99 -15.60 -9.64
C SER A 51 5.79 -14.21 -9.06
N TYR A 52 5.70 -14.10 -7.72
CA TYR A 52 5.64 -12.82 -7.01
C TYR A 52 6.82 -11.91 -7.39
N THR A 53 8.05 -12.43 -7.30
CA THR A 53 9.24 -11.68 -7.66
C THR A 53 9.20 -11.14 -9.10
N ASN A 54 8.74 -11.97 -10.05
CA ASN A 54 8.67 -11.55 -11.45
C ASN A 54 7.57 -10.51 -11.66
N ARG A 55 6.46 -10.57 -10.93
CA ARG A 55 5.42 -9.53 -10.96
C ARG A 55 5.95 -8.19 -10.46
N CYS A 56 6.70 -8.20 -9.33
CA CYS A 56 7.30 -6.98 -8.80
C CYS A 56 8.34 -6.37 -9.76
N LYS A 57 9.13 -7.20 -10.43
CA LYS A 57 10.07 -6.73 -11.45
C LYS A 57 9.37 -6.17 -12.68
N ASP A 58 8.35 -6.87 -13.19
CA ASP A 58 7.56 -6.43 -14.34
C ASP A 58 6.89 -5.07 -14.09
N ILE A 59 6.22 -4.92 -12.93
CA ILE A 59 5.54 -3.67 -12.62
C ILE A 59 6.54 -2.52 -12.39
N SER A 60 7.70 -2.81 -11.79
CA SER A 60 8.80 -1.85 -11.65
C SER A 60 9.32 -1.36 -13.00
N GLU A 61 9.51 -2.26 -13.97
CA GLU A 61 9.93 -1.89 -15.34
C GLU A 61 8.88 -1.05 -16.06
N ARG A 62 7.58 -1.33 -15.87
CA ARG A 62 6.48 -0.55 -16.47
C ARG A 62 6.34 0.83 -15.85
N ILE A 63 6.58 0.97 -14.55
CA ILE A 63 6.60 2.27 -13.86
C ILE A 63 7.84 3.07 -14.30
N GLY A 64 9.00 2.41 -14.41
CA GLY A 64 10.24 3.07 -14.78
C GLY A 64 10.76 4.02 -13.70
N ASP A 65 11.31 5.15 -14.13
CA ASP A 65 11.89 6.21 -13.30
C ASP A 65 11.19 7.59 -13.48
N ASP A 66 10.02 7.59 -14.11
CA ASP A 66 9.23 8.81 -14.38
C ASP A 66 8.41 9.31 -13.16
N TYR A 67 8.50 8.65 -12.03
CA TYR A 67 7.78 8.96 -10.79
C TYR A 67 8.74 9.34 -9.67
N ASP A 68 8.22 10.09 -8.69
CA ASP A 68 8.98 10.43 -7.48
C ASP A 68 8.80 9.37 -6.38
N LEU A 69 7.65 8.70 -6.37
CA LEU A 69 7.28 7.73 -5.34
C LEU A 69 6.37 6.63 -5.89
N THR A 70 6.63 5.42 -5.46
CA THR A 70 5.72 4.27 -5.64
C THR A 70 5.07 3.93 -4.31
N ILE A 71 3.74 3.76 -4.28
CA ILE A 71 2.99 3.31 -3.11
C ILE A 71 2.25 2.01 -3.46
N ALA A 72 2.71 0.89 -2.92
CA ALA A 72 1.98 -0.37 -3.00
C ALA A 72 0.88 -0.39 -1.93
N LEU A 73 -0.35 -0.69 -2.35
CA LEU A 73 -1.54 -0.67 -1.50
C LEU A 73 -2.00 -2.07 -1.17
N HIS A 74 -2.07 -2.36 0.12
CA HIS A 74 -2.52 -3.62 0.70
C HIS A 74 -3.44 -3.37 1.90
N PHE A 75 -4.25 -4.34 2.29
CA PHE A 75 -4.71 -4.42 3.66
C PHE A 75 -4.12 -5.64 4.36
N ASN A 76 -3.83 -5.50 5.63
CA ASN A 76 -3.23 -6.56 6.44
C ASN A 76 -4.28 -7.62 6.85
N SER A 77 -3.81 -8.77 7.33
CA SER A 77 -4.62 -9.84 7.88
C SER A 77 -3.78 -10.69 8.81
N PHE A 78 -4.32 -11.05 9.98
CA PHE A 78 -3.58 -11.88 10.93
C PHE A 78 -4.47 -12.85 11.73
N ASN A 79 -5.19 -12.38 12.74
CA ASN A 79 -5.92 -13.25 13.69
C ASN A 79 -7.26 -12.65 14.14
N THR A 80 -7.86 -11.79 13.35
CA THR A 80 -9.13 -11.08 13.58
C THR A 80 -9.16 -10.12 14.78
N LYS A 81 -8.10 -10.10 15.59
CA LYS A 81 -8.00 -9.27 16.83
C LYS A 81 -6.99 -8.16 16.71
N VAL A 82 -5.93 -8.39 15.93
CA VAL A 82 -4.93 -7.36 15.65
C VAL A 82 -5.49 -6.40 14.63
N GLY A 83 -5.30 -5.10 14.89
CA GLY A 83 -5.75 -4.02 14.01
C GLY A 83 -4.80 -2.85 14.06
N GLY A 84 -5.01 -1.90 13.15
CA GLY A 84 -4.29 -0.65 13.05
C GLY A 84 -3.63 -0.42 11.69
N THR A 85 -2.95 0.70 11.59
CA THR A 85 -2.30 1.19 10.37
C THR A 85 -0.81 0.96 10.45
N GLU A 86 -0.22 0.40 9.40
CA GLU A 86 1.25 0.26 9.29
C GLU A 86 1.73 0.58 7.87
N CYS A 87 3.00 0.96 7.74
CA CYS A 87 3.62 1.22 6.45
C CYS A 87 5.04 0.66 6.45
N PHE A 88 5.46 0.11 5.31
CA PHE A 88 6.75 -0.52 5.16
C PHE A 88 7.62 0.22 4.15
N TYR A 89 8.92 0.24 4.40
CA TYR A 89 9.94 0.86 3.56
C TYR A 89 11.18 -0.05 3.46
N TRP A 90 12.12 0.27 2.57
CA TRP A 90 13.41 -0.44 2.55
C TRP A 90 14.34 0.14 3.62
N HIS A 91 14.84 -0.71 4.52
CA HIS A 91 15.50 -0.34 5.79
C HIS A 91 16.64 0.67 5.69
N THR A 92 17.29 0.81 4.52
CA THR A 92 18.37 1.78 4.32
C THR A 92 17.93 3.11 3.72
N ASN A 93 16.62 3.28 3.44
CA ASN A 93 16.11 4.48 2.78
C ASN A 93 15.41 5.40 3.80
N GLU A 94 16.13 6.44 4.22
CA GLU A 94 15.64 7.41 5.22
C GLU A 94 14.51 8.32 4.68
N THR A 95 14.42 8.53 3.36
CA THR A 95 13.31 9.29 2.76
C THR A 95 12.01 8.52 2.87
N THR A 96 12.02 7.26 2.42
CA THR A 96 10.82 6.41 2.47
C THR A 96 10.44 6.03 3.91
N LYS A 97 11.38 6.01 4.84
CA LYS A 97 11.11 5.90 6.27
C LYS A 97 10.22 7.05 6.76
N LYS A 98 10.59 8.30 6.48
CA LYS A 98 9.79 9.47 6.86
C LYS A 98 8.40 9.48 6.20
N ILE A 99 8.32 9.05 4.94
CA ILE A 99 7.05 8.87 4.23
C ILE A 99 6.18 7.83 4.94
N SER A 100 6.77 6.69 5.33
CA SER A 100 6.07 5.61 6.05
C SER A 100 5.58 6.06 7.44
N GLU A 101 6.42 6.79 8.19
CA GLU A 101 6.04 7.41 9.46
C GLU A 101 4.84 8.36 9.29
N TYR A 102 4.88 9.21 8.25
CA TYR A 102 3.79 10.13 7.93
C TYR A 102 2.49 9.38 7.61
N LEU A 103 2.54 8.42 6.67
CA LEU A 103 1.35 7.69 6.22
C LEU A 103 0.68 6.92 7.37
N SER A 104 1.48 6.19 8.16
CA SER A 104 0.95 5.39 9.28
C SER A 104 0.37 6.28 10.38
N SER A 105 1.04 7.39 10.74
CA SER A 105 0.58 8.28 11.80
C SER A 105 -0.60 9.15 11.38
N GLU A 106 -0.55 9.74 10.17
CA GLU A 106 -1.59 10.67 9.73
C GLU A 106 -2.91 9.95 9.43
N TYR A 107 -2.86 8.78 8.78
CA TYR A 107 -4.09 8.03 8.53
C TYR A 107 -4.70 7.46 9.80
N SER A 108 -3.89 6.80 10.65
CA SER A 108 -4.39 6.26 11.93
C SER A 108 -5.04 7.34 12.81
N ARG A 109 -4.43 8.54 12.86
CA ARG A 109 -5.00 9.70 13.57
C ARG A 109 -6.35 10.13 13.00
N LYS A 110 -6.49 10.16 11.66
CA LYS A 110 -7.74 10.58 10.99
C LYS A 110 -8.91 9.63 11.22
N VAL A 111 -8.64 8.33 11.25
CA VAL A 111 -9.69 7.31 11.41
C VAL A 111 -9.84 6.84 12.86
N GLY A 112 -8.94 7.21 13.75
CA GLY A 112 -8.93 6.77 15.15
C GLY A 112 -8.56 5.30 15.29
N SER A 113 -7.69 4.78 14.41
CA SER A 113 -7.13 3.43 14.51
C SER A 113 -5.83 3.44 15.30
N ASN A 114 -5.33 2.25 15.66
CA ASN A 114 -4.04 2.09 16.27
C ASN A 114 -2.93 2.38 15.25
N ASN A 115 -1.99 3.29 15.58
CA ASN A 115 -0.77 3.45 14.78
C ASN A 115 0.22 2.35 15.15
N ARG A 116 0.51 1.43 14.22
CA ARG A 116 1.49 0.35 14.35
C ARG A 116 2.88 0.77 13.88
N GLY A 117 2.98 1.97 13.32
CA GLY A 117 4.22 2.61 12.91
C GLY A 117 4.70 2.19 11.52
N ASP A 118 5.94 2.54 11.29
CA ASP A 118 6.72 2.19 10.11
C ASP A 118 7.63 0.99 10.40
N LYS A 119 7.91 0.18 9.37
CA LYS A 119 8.76 -1.00 9.48
C LYS A 119 9.69 -1.11 8.28
N GLY A 120 10.98 -1.26 8.52
CA GLY A 120 11.98 -1.49 7.48
C GLY A 120 12.06 -2.97 7.08
N PHE A 121 11.87 -3.26 5.78
CA PHE A 121 12.25 -4.57 5.24
C PHE A 121 13.77 -4.70 5.19
N GLU A 122 14.31 -5.79 5.71
CA GLU A 122 15.74 -6.09 5.71
C GLU A 122 16.14 -7.09 4.63
N SER A 123 15.18 -7.86 4.13
CA SER A 123 15.40 -8.88 3.10
C SER A 123 14.35 -8.80 1.99
N VAL A 124 14.78 -8.97 0.74
CA VAL A 124 13.89 -9.13 -0.41
C VAL A 124 12.98 -10.36 -0.31
N ASN A 125 13.32 -11.30 0.59
CA ASN A 125 12.52 -12.48 0.87
C ASN A 125 11.45 -12.24 1.94
N ASP A 126 11.43 -11.08 2.59
CA ASP A 126 10.35 -10.71 3.49
C ASP A 126 9.05 -10.58 2.68
N ARG A 127 7.93 -10.98 3.29
CA ARG A 127 6.63 -10.93 2.62
C ARG A 127 6.26 -9.48 2.30
N GLY A 128 6.02 -9.17 1.03
CA GLY A 128 5.70 -7.81 0.58
C GLY A 128 6.93 -7.00 0.13
N ALA A 129 8.15 -7.38 0.54
CA ALA A 129 9.35 -6.59 0.28
C ALA A 129 9.66 -6.33 -1.20
N GLY A 130 9.23 -7.21 -2.11
CA GLY A 130 9.49 -7.03 -3.53
C GLY A 130 8.89 -5.75 -4.12
N GLU A 131 7.74 -5.28 -3.61
CA GLU A 131 7.07 -4.05 -4.07
C GLU A 131 7.73 -2.77 -3.54
N VAL A 132 8.66 -2.93 -2.60
CA VAL A 132 9.46 -1.83 -2.06
C VAL A 132 10.91 -1.88 -2.58
N TYR A 133 11.43 -3.09 -2.85
CA TYR A 133 12.81 -3.31 -3.24
C TYR A 133 13.08 -3.13 -4.74
N TYR A 134 12.17 -3.59 -5.62
CA TYR A 134 12.40 -3.56 -7.06
C TYR A 134 12.08 -2.22 -7.76
N PRO A 135 11.18 -1.35 -7.28
CA PRO A 135 11.00 -0.04 -7.90
C PRO A 135 12.31 0.73 -8.04
N LYS A 136 12.46 1.47 -9.15
CA LYS A 136 13.65 2.28 -9.47
C LYS A 136 13.65 3.63 -8.78
N VAL A 137 12.54 3.97 -8.14
CA VAL A 137 12.29 5.20 -7.40
C VAL A 137 11.97 4.87 -5.95
N ASP A 138 11.86 5.87 -5.10
CA ASP A 138 11.40 5.70 -3.72
C ASP A 138 10.10 4.89 -3.66
N ALA A 139 10.01 3.93 -2.75
CA ALA A 139 8.88 3.03 -2.66
C ALA A 139 8.50 2.70 -1.21
N VAL A 140 7.20 2.65 -0.96
CA VAL A 140 6.62 2.17 0.30
C VAL A 140 5.48 1.19 0.04
N LEU A 141 5.21 0.31 1.02
CA LEU A 141 4.02 -0.54 1.05
C LEU A 141 3.14 -0.07 2.20
N PHE A 142 1.93 0.36 1.88
CA PHE A 142 0.99 0.95 2.83
C PHE A 142 -0.16 -0.01 3.14
N GLU A 143 -0.31 -0.37 4.40
CA GLU A 143 -1.39 -1.20 4.96
C GLU A 143 -2.21 -0.35 5.94
N PRO A 144 -3.23 0.39 5.47
CA PRO A 144 -3.99 1.33 6.29
C PRO A 144 -4.88 0.67 7.35
N PHE A 145 -5.21 -0.62 7.20
CA PHE A 145 -6.07 -1.36 8.11
C PHE A 145 -5.90 -2.89 7.98
N PHE A 146 -6.49 -3.65 8.90
CA PHE A 146 -6.58 -5.11 8.83
C PHE A 146 -7.96 -5.53 8.31
N GLY A 147 -8.00 -6.18 7.15
CA GLY A 147 -9.22 -6.64 6.49
C GLY A 147 -9.95 -7.76 7.23
N ASP A 148 -9.27 -8.47 8.14
CA ASP A 148 -9.87 -9.48 9.02
C ASP A 148 -10.26 -8.93 10.40
N ASN A 149 -10.08 -7.63 10.65
CA ASN A 149 -10.50 -6.96 11.88
C ASN A 149 -11.74 -6.10 11.64
N LYS A 150 -12.83 -6.43 12.33
CA LYS A 150 -14.11 -5.75 12.17
C LYS A 150 -14.03 -4.24 12.44
N GLU A 151 -13.39 -3.87 13.54
CA GLU A 151 -13.28 -2.45 13.95
C GLU A 151 -12.46 -1.64 12.92
N ASP A 152 -11.40 -2.21 12.39
CA ASP A 152 -10.60 -1.57 11.35
C ASP A 152 -11.39 -1.38 10.05
N CYS A 153 -12.14 -2.39 9.64
CA CYS A 153 -13.01 -2.30 8.46
C CYS A 153 -14.11 -1.24 8.63
N GLU A 154 -14.71 -1.13 9.82
CA GLU A 154 -15.71 -0.10 10.14
C GLU A 154 -15.10 1.32 10.19
N LYS A 155 -13.83 1.45 10.53
CA LYS A 155 -13.11 2.73 10.59
C LYS A 155 -12.54 3.17 9.24
N PHE A 156 -12.36 2.25 8.29
CA PHE A 156 -11.82 2.62 6.99
C PHE A 156 -12.73 3.66 6.31
N ASP A 157 -12.13 4.73 5.85
CA ASP A 157 -12.81 5.86 5.21
C ASP A 157 -12.02 6.26 3.97
N VAL A 158 -12.61 6.02 2.79
CA VAL A 158 -11.96 6.26 1.51
C VAL A 158 -11.60 7.73 1.31
N CYS A 159 -12.46 8.66 1.75
CA CYS A 159 -12.18 10.09 1.61
C CYS A 159 -10.98 10.50 2.47
N LYS A 160 -10.89 10.02 3.71
CA LYS A 160 -9.74 10.27 4.59
C LYS A 160 -8.47 9.59 4.07
N PHE A 161 -8.60 8.41 3.46
CA PHE A 161 -7.50 7.70 2.83
C PHE A 161 -6.92 8.50 1.66
N ILE A 162 -7.76 8.89 0.69
CA ILE A 162 -7.35 9.72 -0.46
C ILE A 162 -6.76 11.06 0.01
N LEU A 163 -7.41 11.74 0.96
CA LEU A 163 -6.91 13.00 1.51
C LEU A 163 -5.53 12.84 2.21
N THR A 164 -5.23 11.66 2.78
CA THR A 164 -3.91 11.40 3.37
C THR A 164 -2.84 11.28 2.29
N LEU A 165 -3.14 10.55 1.21
CA LEU A 165 -2.25 10.40 0.06
C LEU A 165 -2.05 11.71 -0.70
N GLU A 166 -3.09 12.52 -0.84
CA GLU A 166 -3.01 13.84 -1.46
C GLU A 166 -2.13 14.81 -0.66
N ARG A 167 -2.30 14.85 0.66
CA ARG A 167 -1.49 15.70 1.55
C ARG A 167 -0.02 15.30 1.59
N LEU A 168 0.29 14.03 1.39
CA LEU A 168 1.66 13.55 1.26
C LEU A 168 2.42 14.33 0.17
N LYS A 169 1.75 14.66 -0.95
CA LYS A 169 2.36 15.43 -2.04
C LYS A 169 2.80 16.82 -1.63
N LEU A 170 2.09 17.43 -0.67
CA LEU A 170 2.40 18.77 -0.16
C LEU A 170 3.51 18.74 0.88
N GLU A 171 3.54 17.68 1.70
CA GLU A 171 4.50 17.52 2.79
C GLU A 171 5.91 17.17 2.28
N PHE A 172 6.00 16.41 1.18
CA PHE A 172 7.25 15.90 0.61
C PHE A 172 7.55 16.45 -0.81
N ALA A 173 6.96 17.63 -1.16
CA ALA A 173 7.17 18.28 -2.45
C ALA A 173 8.56 18.94 -2.57
#